data_8ee7ffd9b4c819a180d122ebb15f7d86
#
_entry.id   8ee7ffd9b4c819a180d122ebb15f7d86
#
_cell.length_a   1.000
_cell.length_b   1.000
_cell.length_c   1.000
_cell.angle_alpha   90.00
_cell.angle_beta   90.00
_cell.angle_gamma   90.00
#
_symmetry.space_group_name_H-M   'P 1'
#
loop_
_entity.id
_entity.type
_entity.pdbx_description
1 polymer ?
#
loop_
_entity_poly.entity_id
_entity_poly.type
_entity_poly.pdbx_seq_one_letter_code
_entity_poly.pdbx_strand_id
1 'polypeptide(L)'
;MSKVIILDGGHGVDCAGKRSPIWGDGSQLFEWEFNRDIVRRIAAMLKAEGIKFEILVPEDNDVSLPERCRRANVIHADCGNNAVLFSVHGNAGGGTGWECYTSVGQTKADAIATVLCNEAEKEFAPDGWKMRFDYVDGDPDKESQFYILKHTVCPAVLSENFFMDTEKDCRFMMTDAA
;
A
#
# COMPACT_ATOMS: atom_id res chain seq x y z
N MET A 1 -24.94 6.18 1.87
CA MET A 1 -23.87 6.20 2.89
C MET A 1 -22.57 6.63 2.21
N SER A 2 -21.71 7.40 2.89
CA SER A 2 -20.39 7.77 2.34
C SER A 2 -19.48 6.55 2.27
N LYS A 3 -18.60 6.50 1.27
CA LYS A 3 -17.58 5.44 1.13
C LYS A 3 -16.62 5.49 2.32
N VAL A 4 -16.15 4.33 2.78
CA VAL A 4 -15.14 4.18 3.83
C VAL A 4 -13.83 3.72 3.20
N ILE A 5 -12.73 4.37 3.52
CA ILE A 5 -11.38 3.94 3.11
C ILE A 5 -10.79 3.10 4.24
N ILE A 6 -10.50 1.85 3.97
CA ILE A 6 -9.81 0.95 4.90
C ILE A 6 -8.32 1.05 4.61
N LEU A 7 -7.53 1.49 5.59
CA LEU A 7 -6.09 1.66 5.46
C LEU A 7 -5.37 0.49 6.13
N ASP A 8 -4.63 -0.28 5.36
CA ASP A 8 -3.81 -1.39 5.81
C ASP A 8 -2.33 -1.06 5.64
N GLY A 9 -1.56 -1.02 6.72
CA GLY A 9 -0.11 -1.00 6.66
C GLY A 9 0.44 -2.42 6.76
N GLY A 10 1.21 -2.86 5.78
CA GLY A 10 1.78 -4.20 5.75
C GLY A 10 2.69 -4.51 6.93
N HIS A 11 2.77 -5.80 7.27
CA HIS A 11 3.68 -6.36 8.28
C HIS A 11 3.51 -5.82 9.71
N GLY A 12 4.42 -6.19 10.58
CA GLY A 12 4.52 -5.75 11.97
C GLY A 12 5.97 -5.86 12.46
N VAL A 13 6.23 -5.38 13.67
CA VAL A 13 7.58 -5.33 14.28
C VAL A 13 8.24 -6.70 14.39
N ASP A 14 7.44 -7.74 14.52
CA ASP A 14 7.83 -9.15 14.64
C ASP A 14 7.98 -9.89 13.30
N CYS A 15 7.78 -9.22 12.16
CA CYS A 15 8.01 -9.80 10.84
C CYS A 15 9.51 -9.85 10.51
N ALA A 16 10.13 -11.01 10.68
CA ALA A 16 11.52 -11.23 10.34
C ALA A 16 11.78 -10.98 8.84
N GLY A 17 12.89 -10.26 8.52
CA GLY A 17 13.34 -10.04 7.15
C GLY A 17 12.62 -8.90 6.39
N LYS A 18 11.60 -8.29 6.98
CA LYS A 18 10.89 -7.15 6.38
C LYS A 18 11.58 -5.83 6.74
N ARG A 19 12.79 -5.67 6.21
CA ARG A 19 13.69 -4.54 6.45
C ARG A 19 14.77 -4.44 5.38
N SER A 20 15.32 -3.25 5.22
CA SER A 20 16.47 -3.03 4.33
C SER A 20 17.74 -3.72 4.85
N PRO A 21 18.79 -3.84 4.03
CA PRO A 21 20.15 -4.01 4.55
C PRO A 21 20.49 -2.88 5.55
N ILE A 22 21.51 -3.13 6.39
CA ILE A 22 22.14 -2.05 7.15
C ILE A 22 23.11 -1.34 6.20
N TRP A 23 22.90 -0.05 5.98
CA TRP A 23 23.72 0.75 5.08
C TRP A 23 25.04 1.15 5.73
N GLY A 24 25.98 1.67 4.93
CA GLY A 24 27.33 2.00 5.40
C GLY A 24 27.40 3.05 6.51
N ASP A 25 26.36 3.83 6.72
CA ASP A 25 26.20 4.79 7.82
C ASP A 25 25.47 4.21 9.05
N GLY A 26 25.17 2.92 9.03
CA GLY A 26 24.45 2.22 10.09
C GLY A 26 22.92 2.37 10.05
N SER A 27 22.36 3.12 9.10
CA SER A 27 20.91 3.25 8.97
C SER A 27 20.28 1.99 8.41
N GLN A 28 19.03 1.73 8.80
CA GLN A 28 18.21 0.62 8.32
C GLN A 28 16.74 1.04 8.33
N LEU A 29 16.00 0.70 7.28
CA LEU A 29 14.56 0.89 7.20
C LEU A 29 13.85 -0.41 7.62
N PHE A 30 12.82 -0.28 8.46
CA PHE A 30 11.89 -1.36 8.77
C PHE A 30 10.59 -1.12 8.00
N GLU A 31 10.20 -2.10 7.18
CA GLU A 31 9.05 -1.97 6.29
C GLU A 31 7.76 -1.63 7.05
N TRP A 32 7.52 -2.24 8.20
CA TRP A 32 6.33 -2.00 9.01
C TRP A 32 6.26 -0.56 9.54
N GLU A 33 7.39 0.05 9.94
CA GLU A 33 7.44 1.45 10.40
C GLU A 33 7.07 2.40 9.26
N PHE A 34 7.68 2.20 8.10
CA PHE A 34 7.37 2.97 6.89
C PHE A 34 5.89 2.84 6.54
N ASN A 35 5.36 1.62 6.44
CA ASN A 35 3.96 1.38 6.08
C ASN A 35 3.00 2.04 7.08
N ARG A 36 3.28 1.98 8.39
CA ARG A 36 2.48 2.63 9.43
C ARG A 36 2.56 4.15 9.35
N ASP A 37 3.71 4.71 9.01
CA ASP A 37 3.88 6.15 8.86
C ASP A 37 3.06 6.67 7.68
N ILE A 38 3.16 6.03 6.52
CA ILE A 38 2.35 6.40 5.34
C ILE A 38 0.84 6.28 5.65
N VAL A 39 0.40 5.20 6.29
CA VAL A 39 -1.00 5.04 6.71
C VAL A 39 -1.44 6.18 7.63
N ARG A 40 -0.61 6.60 8.61
CA ARG A 40 -0.93 7.73 9.51
C ARG A 40 -1.03 9.05 8.75
N ARG A 41 -0.13 9.31 7.78
CA ARG A 41 -0.18 10.51 6.93
C ARG A 41 -1.46 10.54 6.10
N ILE A 42 -1.80 9.45 5.43
CA ILE A 42 -3.05 9.32 4.66
C ILE A 42 -4.26 9.53 5.56
N ALA A 43 -4.31 8.91 6.74
CA ALA A 43 -5.40 9.07 7.70
C ALA A 43 -5.57 10.52 8.15
N ALA A 44 -4.47 11.25 8.36
CA ALA A 44 -4.51 12.67 8.70
C ALA A 44 -5.10 13.52 7.57
N MET A 45 -4.72 13.24 6.31
CA MET A 45 -5.26 13.92 5.13
C MET A 45 -6.75 13.62 4.95
N LEU A 46 -7.17 12.36 5.03
CA LEU A 46 -8.57 11.96 4.92
C LEU A 46 -9.43 12.62 6.02
N LYS A 47 -8.89 12.70 7.24
CA LYS A 47 -9.56 13.38 8.36
C LYS A 47 -9.74 14.87 8.08
N ALA A 48 -8.74 15.54 7.53
CA ALA A 48 -8.81 16.96 7.17
C ALA A 48 -9.89 17.23 6.11
N GLU A 49 -10.05 16.31 5.16
CA GLU A 49 -11.07 16.38 4.09
C GLU A 49 -12.46 15.84 4.52
N GLY A 50 -12.62 15.40 5.77
CA GLY A 50 -13.88 14.84 6.26
C GLY A 50 -14.26 13.49 5.62
N ILE A 51 -13.30 12.79 5.05
CA ILE A 51 -13.48 11.47 4.42
C ILE A 51 -13.41 10.39 5.52
N LYS A 52 -14.36 9.47 5.52
CA LYS A 52 -14.39 8.37 6.48
C LYS A 52 -13.31 7.34 6.17
N PHE A 53 -12.58 6.93 7.19
CA PHE A 53 -11.59 5.87 7.09
C PHE A 53 -11.53 5.03 8.37
N GLU A 54 -10.96 3.84 8.24
CA GLU A 54 -10.63 2.93 9.33
C GLU A 54 -9.19 2.42 9.16
N ILE A 55 -8.40 2.42 10.23
CA ILE A 55 -7.07 1.80 10.24
C ILE A 55 -7.25 0.32 10.57
N LEU A 56 -6.91 -0.55 9.61
CA LEU A 56 -7.15 -2.00 9.69
C LEU A 56 -6.28 -2.67 10.76
N VAL A 57 -5.03 -2.24 10.88
CA VAL A 57 -4.03 -2.79 11.80
C VAL A 57 -3.42 -1.65 12.62
N PRO A 58 -4.06 -1.25 13.72
CA PRO A 58 -3.52 -0.24 14.63
C PRO A 58 -2.39 -0.80 15.53
N GLU A 59 -2.21 -2.13 15.59
CA GLU A 59 -1.18 -2.81 16.37
C GLU A 59 0.20 -2.65 15.73
N ASP A 60 1.27 -2.66 16.55
CA ASP A 60 2.65 -2.71 16.05
C ASP A 60 3.06 -4.12 15.63
N ASN A 61 2.53 -5.15 16.30
CA ASN A 61 2.75 -6.55 15.93
C ASN A 61 2.04 -6.91 14.63
N ASP A 62 2.55 -7.94 13.96
CA ASP A 62 1.92 -8.42 12.74
C ASP A 62 0.55 -9.04 13.01
N VAL A 63 -0.38 -8.72 12.15
CA VAL A 63 -1.70 -9.35 12.11
C VAL A 63 -1.74 -10.26 10.90
N SER A 64 -2.13 -11.51 11.08
CA SER A 64 -2.15 -12.51 10.01
C SER A 64 -3.04 -12.08 8.84
N LEU A 65 -2.67 -12.46 7.62
CA LEU A 65 -3.44 -12.13 6.42
C LEU A 65 -4.92 -12.56 6.49
N PRO A 66 -5.27 -13.77 6.99
CA PRO A 66 -6.68 -14.13 7.20
C PRO A 66 -7.42 -13.19 8.15
N GLU A 67 -6.78 -12.75 9.23
CA GLU A 67 -7.40 -11.83 10.18
C GLU A 67 -7.56 -10.43 9.60
N ARG A 68 -6.56 -9.93 8.82
CA ARG A 68 -6.69 -8.67 8.08
C ARG A 68 -7.89 -8.70 7.13
N CYS A 69 -8.04 -9.77 6.33
CA CYS A 69 -9.19 -9.93 5.44
C CYS A 69 -10.51 -10.01 6.22
N ARG A 70 -10.55 -10.74 7.34
CA ARG A 70 -11.74 -10.81 8.19
C ARG A 70 -12.16 -9.43 8.70
N ARG A 71 -11.21 -8.65 9.21
CA ARG A 71 -11.46 -7.26 9.68
C ARG A 71 -12.00 -6.38 8.57
N ALA A 72 -11.33 -6.38 7.40
CA ALA A 72 -11.74 -5.59 6.24
C ALA A 72 -13.15 -5.95 5.76
N ASN A 73 -13.49 -7.24 5.74
CA ASN A 73 -14.80 -7.73 5.33
C ASN A 73 -15.91 -7.34 6.34
N VAL A 74 -15.61 -7.32 7.65
CA VAL A 74 -16.53 -6.81 8.68
C VAL A 74 -16.78 -5.32 8.48
N ILE A 75 -15.74 -4.50 8.37
CA ILE A 75 -15.88 -3.05 8.12
C ILE A 75 -16.69 -2.79 6.85
N HIS A 76 -16.41 -3.55 5.78
CA HIS A 76 -17.16 -3.43 4.52
C HIS A 76 -18.66 -3.71 4.72
N ALA A 77 -19.00 -4.78 5.41
CA ALA A 77 -20.41 -5.12 5.70
C ALA A 77 -21.08 -4.06 6.58
N ASP A 78 -20.42 -3.60 7.65
CA ASP A 78 -20.95 -2.63 8.60
C ASP A 78 -21.21 -1.26 7.97
N CYS A 79 -20.46 -0.89 6.93
CA CYS A 79 -20.70 0.34 6.18
C CYS A 79 -21.67 0.18 4.98
N GLY A 80 -22.41 -0.92 4.93
CA GLY A 80 -23.39 -1.20 3.87
C GLY A 80 -22.76 -1.57 2.53
N ASN A 81 -21.69 -2.32 2.55
CA ASN A 81 -20.90 -2.76 1.39
C ASN A 81 -20.33 -1.61 0.57
N ASN A 82 -19.91 -0.54 1.23
CA ASN A 82 -19.40 0.67 0.58
C ASN A 82 -18.00 1.08 1.11
N ALA A 83 -17.08 0.13 1.18
CA ALA A 83 -15.68 0.37 1.51
C ALA A 83 -14.74 0.05 0.34
N VAL A 84 -13.51 0.59 0.43
CA VAL A 84 -12.35 0.27 -0.41
C VAL A 84 -11.18 0.01 0.51
N LEU A 85 -10.41 -1.05 0.27
CA LEU A 85 -9.17 -1.34 0.96
C LEU A 85 -7.99 -0.75 0.18
N PHE A 86 -7.10 -0.05 0.89
CA PHE A 86 -5.81 0.36 0.40
C PHE A 86 -4.72 -0.18 1.33
N SER A 87 -3.90 -1.09 0.79
CA SER A 87 -2.78 -1.73 1.50
C SER A 87 -1.46 -1.11 1.07
N VAL A 88 -0.65 -0.69 2.04
CA VAL A 88 0.62 0.02 1.84
C VAL A 88 1.78 -0.90 2.20
N HIS A 89 2.73 -1.06 1.28
CA HIS A 89 3.93 -1.88 1.41
C HIS A 89 5.17 -1.16 0.88
N GLY A 90 6.35 -1.57 1.35
CA GLY A 90 7.63 -1.27 0.73
C GLY A 90 8.14 -2.49 -0.02
N ASN A 91 8.60 -2.30 -1.25
CA ASN A 91 9.05 -3.37 -2.12
C ASN A 91 10.45 -3.90 -1.77
N ALA A 92 10.78 -5.07 -2.29
CA ALA A 92 12.11 -5.68 -2.23
C ALA A 92 12.37 -6.56 -3.46
N GLY A 93 13.64 -6.87 -3.74
CA GLY A 93 14.04 -7.70 -4.88
C GLY A 93 15.00 -7.01 -5.83
N GLY A 94 15.68 -5.93 -5.37
CA GLY A 94 16.72 -5.23 -6.12
C GLY A 94 16.22 -4.39 -7.28
N GLY A 95 14.93 -4.02 -7.26
CA GLY A 95 14.32 -3.13 -8.25
C GLY A 95 14.45 -1.65 -7.88
N THR A 96 13.70 -0.79 -8.58
CA THR A 96 13.54 0.64 -8.26
C THR A 96 12.19 1.13 -8.72
N GLY A 97 11.60 2.07 -7.97
CA GLY A 97 10.39 2.79 -8.34
C GLY A 97 9.12 2.27 -7.68
N TRP A 98 7.99 2.76 -8.15
CA TRP A 98 6.67 2.55 -7.57
C TRP A 98 5.78 1.66 -8.45
N GLU A 99 4.94 0.85 -7.82
CA GLU A 99 3.97 0.00 -8.51
C GLU A 99 2.71 -0.24 -7.67
N CYS A 100 1.62 -0.58 -8.35
CA CYS A 100 0.32 -0.82 -7.75
C CYS A 100 -0.25 -2.16 -8.23
N TYR A 101 -1.00 -2.82 -7.37
CA TYR A 101 -1.55 -4.14 -7.64
C TYR A 101 -3.04 -4.21 -7.33
N THR A 102 -3.76 -4.94 -8.20
CA THR A 102 -5.13 -5.41 -7.94
C THR A 102 -5.17 -6.95 -7.97
N SER A 103 -6.33 -7.54 -7.70
CA SER A 103 -6.54 -8.97 -7.91
C SER A 103 -6.74 -9.28 -9.38
N VAL A 104 -6.34 -10.49 -9.80
CA VAL A 104 -6.43 -10.95 -11.20
C VAL A 104 -7.86 -10.86 -11.74
N GLY A 105 -7.98 -10.35 -12.98
CA GLY A 105 -9.23 -10.18 -13.73
C GLY A 105 -9.87 -8.81 -13.55
N GLN A 106 -10.72 -8.43 -14.47
CA GLN A 106 -11.39 -7.11 -14.46
C GLN A 106 -12.26 -6.92 -13.21
N THR A 107 -11.87 -6.00 -12.34
CA THR A 107 -12.50 -5.75 -11.05
C THR A 107 -12.88 -4.28 -10.87
N LYS A 108 -13.60 -3.96 -9.78
CA LYS A 108 -13.85 -2.56 -9.41
C LYS A 108 -12.62 -1.86 -8.84
N ALA A 109 -11.57 -2.61 -8.52
CA ALA A 109 -10.33 -2.05 -7.97
C ALA A 109 -9.49 -1.38 -9.07
N ASP A 110 -9.55 -1.85 -10.31
CA ASP A 110 -8.73 -1.38 -11.45
C ASP A 110 -8.92 0.12 -11.70
N ALA A 111 -10.18 0.60 -11.67
CA ALA A 111 -10.45 2.03 -11.81
C ALA A 111 -9.84 2.88 -10.66
N ILE A 112 -9.73 2.29 -9.46
CA ILE A 112 -9.10 2.96 -8.30
C ILE A 112 -7.58 2.93 -8.46
N ALA A 113 -7.03 1.79 -8.82
CA ALA A 113 -5.60 1.61 -9.06
C ALA A 113 -5.11 2.51 -10.20
N THR A 114 -5.88 2.64 -11.30
CA THR A 114 -5.57 3.58 -12.40
C THR A 114 -5.45 5.03 -11.89
N VAL A 115 -6.35 5.48 -11.00
CA VAL A 115 -6.25 6.83 -10.42
C VAL A 115 -4.99 6.95 -9.57
N LEU A 116 -4.69 5.96 -8.73
CA LEU A 116 -3.47 5.96 -7.91
C LEU A 116 -2.19 5.94 -8.77
N CYS A 117 -2.15 5.14 -9.82
CA CYS A 117 -1.03 5.11 -10.78
C CYS A 117 -0.81 6.47 -11.44
N ASN A 118 -1.88 7.12 -11.90
CA ASN A 118 -1.80 8.42 -12.54
C ASN A 118 -1.32 9.53 -11.58
N GLU A 119 -1.77 9.49 -10.32
CA GLU A 119 -1.30 10.47 -9.32
C GLU A 119 0.15 10.18 -8.90
N ALA A 120 0.53 8.91 -8.73
CA ALA A 120 1.92 8.53 -8.45
C ALA A 120 2.87 8.94 -9.61
N GLU A 121 2.43 8.82 -10.86
CA GLU A 121 3.22 9.27 -12.02
C GLU A 121 3.43 10.77 -11.99
N LYS A 122 2.37 11.55 -11.72
CA LYS A 122 2.47 13.01 -11.64
C LYS A 122 3.43 13.47 -10.54
N GLU A 123 3.44 12.77 -9.41
CA GLU A 123 4.25 13.12 -8.25
C GLU A 123 5.71 12.67 -8.42
N PHE A 124 5.93 11.44 -8.81
CA PHE A 124 7.26 10.82 -8.74
C PHE A 124 8.05 10.87 -10.07
N ALA A 125 7.38 10.83 -11.24
CA ALA A 125 8.08 10.80 -12.52
C ALA A 125 8.89 12.08 -12.81
N PRO A 126 8.45 13.31 -12.42
CA PRO A 126 9.25 14.53 -12.60
C PRO A 126 10.60 14.48 -11.89
N ASP A 127 10.71 13.76 -10.76
CA ASP A 127 11.95 13.58 -10.01
C ASP A 127 12.79 12.39 -10.51
N GLY A 128 12.38 11.80 -11.64
CA GLY A 128 13.10 10.72 -12.30
C GLY A 128 12.90 9.35 -11.65
N TRP A 129 11.84 9.18 -10.85
CA TRP A 129 11.48 7.88 -10.31
C TRP A 129 10.80 7.02 -11.38
N LYS A 130 11.08 5.72 -11.34
CA LYS A 130 10.50 4.77 -12.28
C LYS A 130 9.09 4.40 -11.86
N MET A 131 8.13 4.56 -12.77
CA MET A 131 6.80 3.93 -12.66
C MET A 131 6.85 2.55 -13.31
N ARG A 132 6.47 1.54 -12.55
CA ARG A 132 6.57 0.12 -12.95
C ARG A 132 5.21 -0.40 -13.43
N PHE A 133 4.59 0.34 -14.35
CA PHE A 133 3.28 0.02 -14.89
C PHE A 133 3.29 -1.24 -15.76
N ASP A 134 2.11 -1.90 -15.82
CA ASP A 134 1.82 -3.03 -16.69
C ASP A 134 0.53 -2.74 -17.45
N TYR A 135 0.57 -2.77 -18.78
CA TYR A 135 -0.58 -2.48 -19.64
C TYR A 135 -1.07 -3.73 -20.38
N VAL A 136 -0.78 -4.92 -19.87
CA VAL A 136 -1.12 -6.18 -20.53
C VAL A 136 -2.63 -6.36 -20.69
N ASP A 137 -3.40 -5.93 -19.71
CA ASP A 137 -4.86 -6.01 -19.68
C ASP A 137 -5.58 -4.68 -19.99
N GLY A 138 -4.81 -3.60 -20.21
CA GLY A 138 -5.30 -2.30 -20.69
C GLY A 138 -5.31 -1.16 -19.69
N ASP A 139 -4.88 -1.39 -18.45
CA ASP A 139 -4.69 -0.37 -17.41
C ASP A 139 -3.27 -0.42 -16.81
N PRO A 140 -2.85 0.57 -15.98
CA PRO A 140 -1.45 0.71 -15.56
C PRO A 140 -1.07 -0.13 -14.35
N ASP A 141 -2.00 -0.71 -13.62
CA ASP A 141 -1.69 -1.51 -12.45
C ASP A 141 -1.26 -2.95 -12.83
N LYS A 142 -0.76 -3.67 -11.85
CA LYS A 142 -0.37 -5.06 -12.01
C LYS A 142 -1.37 -5.98 -11.34
N GLU A 143 -1.59 -7.13 -11.92
CA GLU A 143 -2.41 -8.16 -11.31
C GLU A 143 -1.58 -9.13 -10.48
N SER A 144 -2.06 -9.45 -9.26
CA SER A 144 -1.41 -10.43 -8.40
C SER A 144 -2.41 -11.24 -7.57
N GLN A 145 -1.99 -12.48 -7.22
CA GLN A 145 -2.71 -13.36 -6.31
C GLN A 145 -2.39 -13.05 -4.82
N PHE A 146 -2.03 -11.81 -4.48
CA PHE A 146 -1.79 -11.44 -3.09
C PHE A 146 -3.00 -11.77 -2.22
N TYR A 147 -2.73 -12.38 -1.05
CA TYR A 147 -3.78 -12.90 -0.21
C TYR A 147 -4.81 -11.82 0.18
N ILE A 148 -4.33 -10.63 0.56
CA ILE A 148 -5.18 -9.52 0.96
C ILE A 148 -6.09 -9.03 -0.18
N LEU A 149 -5.61 -9.01 -1.41
CA LEU A 149 -6.39 -8.62 -2.59
C LEU A 149 -7.44 -9.67 -2.94
N LYS A 150 -7.07 -10.95 -2.85
CA LYS A 150 -7.91 -12.08 -3.27
C LYS A 150 -9.04 -12.39 -2.28
N HIS A 151 -8.81 -12.24 -0.97
CA HIS A 151 -9.73 -12.67 0.07
C HIS A 151 -10.51 -11.53 0.73
N THR A 152 -10.31 -10.30 0.27
CA THR A 152 -11.13 -9.16 0.68
C THR A 152 -12.31 -8.99 -0.26
N VAL A 153 -13.51 -8.75 0.28
CA VAL A 153 -14.77 -8.64 -0.50
C VAL A 153 -14.91 -7.27 -1.14
N CYS A 154 -14.44 -6.20 -0.47
CA CYS A 154 -14.45 -4.86 -1.07
C CYS A 154 -13.37 -4.74 -2.16
N PRO A 155 -13.50 -3.77 -3.09
CA PRO A 155 -12.39 -3.41 -3.98
C PRO A 155 -11.14 -3.16 -3.16
N ALA A 156 -10.03 -3.80 -3.55
CA ALA A 156 -8.77 -3.76 -2.81
C ALA A 156 -7.60 -3.45 -3.73
N VAL A 157 -6.77 -2.49 -3.33
CA VAL A 157 -5.57 -2.04 -4.04
C VAL A 157 -4.39 -2.13 -3.10
N LEU A 158 -3.22 -2.53 -3.60
CA LEU A 158 -1.97 -2.60 -2.85
C LEU A 158 -0.90 -1.80 -3.58
N SER A 159 -0.25 -0.86 -2.88
CA SER A 159 0.92 -0.17 -3.40
C SER A 159 2.21 -0.76 -2.85
N GLU A 160 3.21 -0.91 -3.72
CA GLU A 160 4.59 -1.22 -3.41
C GLU A 160 5.42 0.04 -3.65
N ASN A 161 5.76 0.69 -2.54
CA ASN A 161 6.32 2.03 -2.54
C ASN A 161 7.85 1.95 -2.46
N PHE A 162 8.50 1.95 -3.63
CA PHE A 162 9.96 1.87 -3.77
C PHE A 162 10.57 0.59 -3.18
N PHE A 163 11.87 0.41 -3.37
CA PHE A 163 12.57 -0.82 -2.99
C PHE A 163 13.47 -0.58 -1.79
N MET A 164 13.11 -1.15 -0.64
CA MET A 164 13.87 -0.99 0.61
C MET A 164 15.27 -1.62 0.56
N ASP A 165 15.54 -2.53 -0.39
CA ASP A 165 16.83 -3.20 -0.60
C ASP A 165 17.66 -2.55 -1.72
N THR A 166 17.20 -1.47 -2.32
CA THR A 166 17.94 -0.61 -3.24
C THR A 166 18.27 0.71 -2.54
N GLU A 167 19.56 1.05 -2.36
CA GLU A 167 19.97 2.15 -1.49
C GLU A 167 19.32 3.48 -1.87
N LYS A 168 19.27 3.84 -3.16
CA LYS A 168 18.64 5.07 -3.63
C LYS A 168 17.18 5.15 -3.19
N ASP A 169 16.41 4.10 -3.42
CA ASP A 169 15.00 4.02 -3.09
C ASP A 169 14.79 4.05 -1.56
N CYS A 170 15.57 3.25 -0.83
CA CYS A 170 15.50 3.20 0.62
C CYS A 170 15.81 4.55 1.28
N ARG A 171 16.81 5.29 0.76
CA ARG A 171 17.13 6.63 1.24
C ARG A 171 15.97 7.59 1.03
N PHE A 172 15.28 7.51 -0.10
CA PHE A 172 14.08 8.29 -0.35
C PHE A 172 12.96 7.92 0.62
N MET A 173 12.67 6.62 0.80
CA MET A 173 11.66 6.14 1.76
C MET A 173 11.90 6.61 3.20
N MET A 174 13.14 6.94 3.58
CA MET A 174 13.52 7.48 4.89
C MET A 174 13.34 8.99 5.02
N THR A 175 12.86 9.67 3.99
CA THR A 175 12.62 11.12 4.01
C THR A 175 11.14 11.45 4.24
N ASP A 176 10.88 12.71 4.60
CA ASP A 176 9.49 13.21 4.70
C ASP A 176 8.82 13.42 3.33
N ALA A 177 9.59 13.31 2.24
CA ALA A 177 9.10 13.47 0.87
C ALA A 177 8.53 12.17 0.26
N ALA A 178 8.73 11.02 0.94
CA ALA A 178 8.22 9.73 0.50
C ALA A 178 6.77 9.50 0.91
#